data_9e9175cb22900149f49937ec858f1c34
#
_entry.id   9e9175cb22900149f49937ec858f1c34
#
_cell.length_a   1.000
_cell.length_b   1.000
_cell.length_c   1.000
_cell.angle_alpha   90.00
_cell.angle_beta   90.00
_cell.angle_gamma   90.00
#
_symmetry.space_group_name_H-M   'P 1'
#
loop_
_entity.id
_entity.type
_entity.pdbx_description
1 polymer ?
#
loop_
_entity_poly.entity_id
_entity_poly.type
_entity_poly.pdbx_seq_one_letter_code
_entity_poly.pdbx_strand_id
1 'polypeptide(L)'
;MAEQNPNVVSADSTAAKLPDGVVDLNAIQASQPVLGCTVFTHYNGPTDQLSGLCAGMAVLDPGSTPHPPHQHPEEEFLIIASGDGEIECAGKTTKVGPGAVMYCAGNTEHGITNTGKVPLTFYWSKWLAKGL
;
A
#
# COMPACT_ATOMS: atom_id res chain seq x y z
N MET A 1 4.07 17.84 -14.66
CA MET A 1 3.73 17.54 -13.26
C MET A 1 4.35 16.22 -12.87
N ALA A 2 5.02 16.18 -11.75
CA ALA A 2 5.50 14.91 -11.23
C ALA A 2 4.31 14.00 -10.95
N GLU A 3 4.36 12.78 -11.44
CA GLU A 3 3.36 11.78 -11.07
C GLU A 3 3.43 11.56 -9.56
N GLN A 4 2.30 11.67 -8.89
CA GLN A 4 2.25 11.31 -7.48
C GLN A 4 2.48 9.81 -7.38
N ASN A 5 3.47 9.42 -6.61
CA ASN A 5 3.66 8.02 -6.27
C ASN A 5 2.41 7.56 -5.51
N PRO A 6 1.64 6.56 -6.02
CA PRO A 6 0.43 6.11 -5.34
C PRO A 6 0.72 5.47 -3.97
N ASN A 7 1.98 5.21 -3.66
CA ASN A 7 2.41 4.67 -2.38
C ASN A 7 2.76 5.75 -1.35
N VAL A 8 2.65 7.01 -1.72
CA VAL A 8 2.93 8.14 -0.81
C VAL A 8 1.62 8.78 -0.39
N VAL A 9 1.40 8.91 0.91
CA VAL A 9 0.23 9.61 1.46
C VAL A 9 0.38 11.10 1.16
N SER A 10 -0.69 11.70 0.64
CA SER A 10 -0.71 13.15 0.38
C SER A 10 -0.66 13.92 1.69
N ALA A 11 0.29 14.85 1.79
CA ALA A 11 0.39 15.78 2.90
C ALA A 11 -0.29 17.13 2.60
N ASP A 12 -1.13 17.19 1.55
CA ASP A 12 -1.82 18.41 1.16
C ASP A 12 -2.84 18.82 2.23
N SER A 13 -2.52 19.88 2.98
CA SER A 13 -3.38 20.39 4.03
C SER A 13 -4.67 21.03 3.51
N THR A 14 -4.76 21.28 2.19
CA THR A 14 -5.98 21.84 1.57
C THR A 14 -6.96 20.74 1.13
N ALA A 15 -6.53 19.48 1.14
CA ALA A 15 -7.39 18.38 0.77
C ALA A 15 -8.55 18.24 1.76
N ALA A 16 -9.72 17.93 1.24
CA ALA A 16 -10.88 17.66 2.06
C ALA A 16 -10.66 16.42 2.91
N LYS A 17 -11.16 16.45 4.14
CA LYS A 17 -11.14 15.30 5.03
C LYS A 17 -11.86 14.11 4.39
N LEU A 18 -11.33 12.91 4.59
CA LEU A 18 -11.97 11.69 4.11
C LEU A 18 -13.36 11.54 4.74
N PRO A 19 -14.39 11.25 3.93
CA PRO A 19 -15.73 11.00 4.45
C PRO A 19 -15.85 9.59 5.02
N ASP A 20 -16.75 9.42 5.99
CA ASP A 20 -17.19 8.08 6.37
C ASP A 20 -17.88 7.41 5.18
N GLY A 21 -17.71 6.11 5.03
CA GLY A 21 -18.41 5.38 3.98
C GLY A 21 -17.73 4.10 3.56
N VAL A 22 -18.28 3.50 2.54
CA VAL A 22 -17.79 2.26 1.94
C VAL A 22 -17.50 2.53 0.47
N VAL A 23 -16.30 2.17 0.04
CA VAL A 23 -15.91 2.26 -1.38
C VAL A 23 -15.84 0.85 -1.93
N ASP A 24 -16.67 0.58 -2.93
CA ASP A 24 -16.68 -0.69 -3.64
C ASP A 24 -15.53 -0.72 -4.66
N LEU A 25 -14.88 -1.88 -4.79
CA LEU A 25 -13.78 -2.05 -5.74
C LEU A 25 -14.20 -1.67 -7.17
N ASN A 26 -15.43 -1.99 -7.56
CA ASN A 26 -15.95 -1.71 -8.89
C ASN A 26 -16.13 -0.21 -9.18
N ALA A 27 -16.11 0.63 -8.15
CA ALA A 27 -16.21 2.09 -8.30
C ALA A 27 -14.84 2.75 -8.50
N ILE A 28 -13.76 1.98 -8.46
CA ILE A 28 -12.39 2.51 -8.53
C ILE A 28 -11.81 2.27 -9.91
N GLN A 29 -11.24 3.32 -10.50
CA GLN A 29 -10.44 3.16 -11.70
C GLN A 29 -9.05 2.65 -11.31
N ALA A 30 -8.71 1.45 -11.80
CA ALA A 30 -7.40 0.86 -11.55
C ALA A 30 -6.29 1.66 -12.22
N SER A 31 -5.12 1.65 -11.62
CA SER A 31 -3.90 2.20 -12.20
C SER A 31 -2.82 1.12 -12.28
N GLN A 32 -1.86 1.30 -13.19
CA GLN A 32 -0.68 0.44 -13.32
C GLN A 32 0.57 1.30 -13.20
N PRO A 33 1.04 1.61 -11.97
CA PRO A 33 2.22 2.45 -11.80
C PRO A 33 3.48 1.82 -12.38
N VAL A 34 3.55 0.48 -12.38
CA VAL A 34 4.61 -0.29 -13.03
C VAL A 34 4.01 -1.52 -13.67
N LEU A 35 4.73 -2.12 -14.62
CA LEU A 35 4.31 -3.36 -15.27
C LEU A 35 4.13 -4.47 -14.24
N GLY A 36 3.02 -5.18 -14.32
CA GLY A 36 2.72 -6.30 -13.43
C GLY A 36 2.13 -5.90 -12.09
N CYS A 37 1.89 -4.62 -11.83
CA CYS A 37 1.28 -4.14 -10.60
C CYS A 37 0.03 -3.32 -10.92
N THR A 38 -1.14 -3.82 -10.52
CA THR A 38 -2.42 -3.13 -10.68
C THR A 38 -2.88 -2.64 -9.31
N VAL A 39 -3.20 -1.34 -9.21
CA VAL A 39 -3.49 -0.68 -7.94
C VAL A 39 -4.90 -0.10 -7.95
N PHE A 40 -5.63 -0.33 -6.86
CA PHE A 40 -6.96 0.22 -6.59
C PHE A 40 -6.89 1.01 -5.29
N THR A 41 -6.92 2.33 -5.37
CA THR A 41 -6.85 3.19 -4.19
C THR A 41 -8.25 3.53 -3.71
N HIS A 42 -8.62 3.02 -2.53
CA HIS A 42 -9.94 3.25 -1.92
C HIS A 42 -10.00 4.62 -1.23
N TYR A 43 -8.97 4.96 -0.48
CA TYR A 43 -8.90 6.20 0.30
C TYR A 43 -7.51 6.81 0.19
N ASN A 44 -7.46 8.13 0.03
CA ASN A 44 -6.21 8.87 0.06
C ASN A 44 -6.50 10.31 0.48
N GLY A 45 -6.22 10.65 1.73
CA GLY A 45 -6.43 12.00 2.22
C GLY A 45 -6.27 12.12 3.73
N PRO A 46 -6.45 13.33 4.27
CA PRO A 46 -6.37 13.57 5.71
C PRO A 46 -7.65 13.14 6.44
N THR A 47 -7.52 12.96 7.75
CA THR A 47 -8.64 12.74 8.67
C THR A 47 -8.54 13.76 9.80
N ASP A 48 -9.49 13.73 10.74
CA ASP A 48 -9.39 14.61 11.92
C ASP A 48 -8.15 14.31 12.77
N GLN A 49 -7.69 13.06 12.76
CA GLN A 49 -6.60 12.60 13.64
C GLN A 49 -5.29 12.39 12.90
N LEU A 50 -5.34 12.22 11.58
CA LEU A 50 -4.17 11.90 10.77
C LEU A 50 -3.92 12.99 9.72
N SER A 51 -2.66 13.32 9.50
CA SER A 51 -2.29 14.21 8.40
C SER A 51 -2.46 13.52 7.03
N GLY A 52 -2.47 12.21 6.99
CA GLY A 52 -2.75 11.44 5.80
C GLY A 52 -3.06 10.00 6.11
N LEU A 53 -3.94 9.42 5.29
CA LEU A 53 -4.30 8.00 5.30
C LEU A 53 -4.46 7.56 3.85
N CYS A 54 -3.77 6.51 3.47
CA CYS A 54 -3.91 5.90 2.14
C CYS A 54 -4.16 4.41 2.30
N ALA A 55 -5.23 3.92 1.72
CA ALA A 55 -5.60 2.51 1.81
C ALA A 55 -6.16 2.01 0.49
N GLY A 56 -5.84 0.77 0.15
CA GLY A 56 -6.31 0.19 -1.09
C GLY A 56 -5.90 -1.26 -1.25
N MET A 57 -6.00 -1.74 -2.48
CA MET A 57 -5.68 -3.11 -2.87
C MET A 57 -4.77 -3.09 -4.08
N ALA A 58 -3.84 -4.02 -4.13
CA ALA A 58 -2.98 -4.22 -5.28
C ALA A 58 -2.93 -5.68 -5.69
N VAL A 59 -2.73 -5.90 -6.98
CA VAL A 59 -2.55 -7.23 -7.55
C VAL A 59 -1.21 -7.24 -8.27
N LEU A 60 -0.36 -8.18 -7.89
CA LEU A 60 0.95 -8.39 -8.51
C LEU A 60 0.91 -9.63 -9.38
N ASP A 61 1.33 -9.50 -10.63
CA ASP A 61 1.58 -10.64 -11.50
C ASP A 61 2.77 -11.46 -10.96
N PRO A 62 2.86 -12.76 -11.29
CA PRO A 62 4.02 -13.56 -10.91
C PRO A 62 5.35 -12.90 -11.28
N GLY A 63 6.28 -12.84 -10.32
CA GLY A 63 7.59 -12.23 -10.50
C GLY A 63 7.62 -10.72 -10.34
N SER A 64 6.49 -10.07 -10.12
CA SER A 64 6.40 -8.60 -10.06
C SER A 64 6.52 -8.08 -8.64
N THR A 65 6.96 -6.82 -8.55
CA THR A 65 7.01 -6.04 -7.32
C THR A 65 6.54 -4.62 -7.64
N PRO A 66 5.87 -3.91 -6.70
CA PRO A 66 5.42 -2.53 -6.98
C PRO A 66 6.58 -1.55 -7.11
N HIS A 67 7.68 -1.80 -6.42
CA HIS A 67 8.88 -0.96 -6.40
C HIS A 67 9.99 -1.70 -5.66
N PRO A 68 11.27 -1.32 -5.84
CA PRO A 68 12.33 -1.82 -4.98
C PRO A 68 12.03 -1.52 -3.51
N PRO A 69 12.60 -2.26 -2.55
CA PRO A 69 12.41 -1.96 -1.14
C PRO A 69 12.67 -0.49 -0.85
N HIS A 70 11.77 0.14 -0.10
CA HIS A 70 11.81 1.56 0.18
C HIS A 70 11.40 1.86 1.62
N GLN A 71 11.57 3.11 2.03
CA GLN A 71 11.08 3.61 3.31
C GLN A 71 10.34 4.92 3.11
N HIS A 72 9.40 5.21 3.99
CA HIS A 72 8.64 6.44 4.03
C HIS A 72 8.23 6.75 5.47
N PRO A 73 7.87 8.00 5.79
CA PRO A 73 7.54 8.37 7.18
C PRO A 73 6.27 7.71 7.72
N GLU A 74 5.38 7.26 6.85
CA GLU A 74 4.13 6.63 7.27
C GLU A 74 4.36 5.26 7.89
N GLU A 75 3.55 4.91 8.88
CA GLU A 75 3.38 3.52 9.30
C GLU A 75 2.52 2.79 8.27
N GLU A 76 2.65 1.47 8.19
CA GLU A 76 1.94 0.70 7.18
C GLU A 76 1.57 -0.70 7.65
N PHE A 77 0.36 -1.14 7.27
CA PHE A 77 -0.02 -2.55 7.23
C PHE A 77 -0.07 -3.04 5.79
N LEU A 78 0.40 -4.27 5.57
CA LEU A 78 0.13 -5.05 4.37
C LEU A 78 -0.58 -6.33 4.78
N ILE A 79 -1.66 -6.66 4.10
CA ILE A 79 -2.48 -7.83 4.41
C ILE A 79 -2.59 -8.68 3.15
N ILE A 80 -2.06 -9.91 3.19
CA ILE A 80 -2.12 -10.82 2.04
C ILE A 80 -3.51 -11.46 1.98
N ALA A 81 -4.23 -11.22 0.89
CA ALA A 81 -5.56 -11.78 0.67
C ALA A 81 -5.51 -13.09 -0.09
N SER A 82 -4.68 -13.19 -1.14
CA SER A 82 -4.54 -14.41 -1.94
C SER A 82 -3.18 -14.44 -2.65
N GLY A 83 -2.75 -15.64 -3.02
CA GLY A 83 -1.44 -15.86 -3.62
C GLY A 83 -0.34 -15.97 -2.58
N ASP A 84 0.89 -16.16 -3.05
CA ASP A 84 2.07 -16.33 -2.22
C ASP A 84 3.17 -15.37 -2.66
N GLY A 85 4.00 -14.97 -1.72
CA GLY A 85 5.11 -14.09 -2.05
C GLY A 85 6.14 -14.01 -0.93
N GLU A 86 6.96 -12.97 -0.99
CA GLU A 86 7.93 -12.65 0.04
C GLU A 86 7.79 -11.18 0.42
N ILE A 87 7.86 -10.92 1.71
CA ILE A 87 7.94 -9.56 2.26
C ILE A 87 9.30 -9.37 2.90
N GLU A 88 9.97 -8.29 2.53
CA GLU A 88 11.16 -7.81 3.22
C GLU A 88 10.73 -6.66 4.14
N CYS A 89 11.04 -6.78 5.43
CA CYS A 89 10.72 -5.77 6.41
C CYS A 89 11.82 -5.69 7.45
N ALA A 90 12.40 -4.51 7.64
CA ALA A 90 13.47 -4.27 8.61
C ALA A 90 14.66 -5.24 8.43
N GLY A 91 15.02 -5.53 7.19
CA GLY A 91 16.15 -6.41 6.86
C GLY A 91 15.86 -7.89 6.92
N LYS A 92 14.62 -8.28 7.22
CA LYS A 92 14.22 -9.70 7.28
C LYS A 92 13.26 -10.01 6.14
N THR A 93 13.55 -11.09 5.41
CA THR A 93 12.68 -11.62 4.36
C THR A 93 11.84 -12.77 4.90
N THR A 94 10.53 -12.70 4.71
CA THR A 94 9.59 -13.70 5.17
C THR A 94 8.74 -14.18 4.00
N LYS A 95 8.59 -15.50 3.85
CA LYS A 95 7.61 -16.07 2.92
C LYS A 95 6.22 -15.85 3.49
N VAL A 96 5.30 -15.39 2.65
CA VAL A 96 3.94 -15.03 3.07
C VAL A 96 2.92 -15.66 2.16
N GLY A 97 1.73 -15.89 2.70
CA GLY A 97 0.55 -16.36 2.01
C GLY A 97 -0.70 -15.74 2.61
N PRO A 98 -1.90 -16.19 2.20
CA PRO A 98 -3.16 -15.60 2.68
C PRO A 98 -3.23 -15.56 4.20
N GLY A 99 -3.62 -14.41 4.74
CA GLY A 99 -3.73 -14.18 6.18
C GLY A 99 -2.48 -13.63 6.85
N ALA A 100 -1.34 -13.54 6.13
CA ALA A 100 -0.17 -12.87 6.67
C ALA A 100 -0.38 -11.35 6.69
N VAL A 101 0.08 -10.71 7.76
CA VAL A 101 -0.02 -9.25 7.94
C VAL A 101 1.37 -8.71 8.31
N MET A 102 1.83 -7.74 7.55
CA MET A 102 3.03 -6.98 7.87
C MET A 102 2.64 -5.72 8.63
N TYR A 103 3.32 -5.41 9.71
CA TYR A 103 3.38 -4.06 10.26
C TYR A 103 4.76 -3.49 10.04
N CYS A 104 4.82 -2.26 9.58
CA CYS A 104 6.07 -1.54 9.36
C CYS A 104 5.99 -0.16 10.00
N ALA A 105 6.94 0.13 10.89
CA ALA A 105 7.05 1.46 11.49
C ALA A 105 7.50 2.49 10.44
N GLY A 106 7.26 3.76 10.74
CA GLY A 106 7.73 4.85 9.88
C GLY A 106 9.24 4.79 9.65
N ASN A 107 9.66 5.09 8.42
CA ASN A 107 11.05 5.10 7.99
C ASN A 107 11.77 3.75 8.11
N THR A 108 11.03 2.66 8.09
CA THR A 108 11.58 1.31 8.05
C THR A 108 11.51 0.78 6.61
N GLU A 109 12.63 0.27 6.10
CA GLU A 109 12.69 -0.27 4.75
C GLU A 109 11.83 -1.53 4.64
N HIS A 110 11.03 -1.60 3.57
CA HIS A 110 10.16 -2.73 3.30
C HIS A 110 9.86 -2.87 1.82
N GLY A 111 9.44 -4.06 1.43
CA GLY A 111 9.02 -4.36 0.07
C GLY A 111 8.29 -5.69 -0.01
N ILE A 112 7.58 -5.91 -1.11
CA ILE A 112 6.84 -7.14 -1.37
C ILE A 112 7.09 -7.59 -2.81
N THR A 113 7.23 -8.90 -3.01
CA THR A 113 7.43 -9.51 -4.32
C THR A 113 6.55 -10.73 -4.46
N ASN A 114 5.88 -10.88 -5.60
CA ASN A 114 5.18 -12.11 -5.92
C ASN A 114 6.20 -13.15 -6.40
N THR A 115 6.53 -14.09 -5.54
CA THR A 115 7.45 -15.20 -5.85
C THR A 115 6.70 -16.48 -6.22
N GLY A 116 5.38 -16.43 -6.27
CA GLY A 116 4.54 -17.55 -6.65
C GLY A 116 4.27 -17.64 -8.15
N LYS A 117 3.31 -18.48 -8.52
CA LYS A 117 2.94 -18.77 -9.91
C LYS A 117 1.58 -18.22 -10.31
N VAL A 118 0.86 -17.63 -9.34
CA VAL A 118 -0.47 -17.03 -9.54
C VAL A 118 -0.42 -15.57 -9.08
N PRO A 119 -1.40 -14.75 -9.46
CA PRO A 119 -1.46 -13.37 -8.96
C PRO A 119 -1.48 -13.31 -7.43
N LEU A 120 -0.78 -12.33 -6.87
CA LEU A 120 -0.77 -12.05 -5.45
C LEU A 120 -1.60 -10.81 -5.19
N THR A 121 -2.63 -10.93 -4.36
CA THR A 121 -3.49 -9.82 -3.98
C THR A 121 -3.21 -9.44 -2.53
N PHE A 122 -2.95 -8.17 -2.30
CA PHE A 122 -2.78 -7.66 -0.95
C PHE A 122 -3.52 -6.34 -0.78
N TYR A 123 -3.93 -6.07 0.48
CA TYR A 123 -4.44 -4.77 0.89
C TYR A 123 -3.35 -4.03 1.64
N TRP A 124 -3.29 -2.71 1.48
CA TRP A 124 -2.42 -1.87 2.27
C TRP A 124 -3.22 -0.80 3.00
N SER A 125 -2.70 -0.37 4.13
CA SER A 125 -3.14 0.83 4.82
C SER A 125 -1.90 1.50 5.38
N LYS A 126 -1.68 2.76 5.03
CA LYS A 126 -0.57 3.54 5.57
C LYS A 126 -1.09 4.90 6.04
N TRP A 127 -0.48 5.40 7.09
CA TRP A 127 -0.97 6.61 7.75
C TRP A 127 0.16 7.38 8.40
N LEU A 128 -0.09 8.68 8.59
CA LEU A 128 0.84 9.58 9.25
C LEU A 128 0.09 10.39 10.29
N ALA A 129 0.52 10.31 11.54
CA ALA A 129 -0.09 11.05 12.63
C ALA A 129 0.16 12.56 12.46
N LYS A 130 -0.78 13.39 12.93
CA LYS A 130 -0.58 14.83 12.97
C LYS A 130 0.54 15.18 13.93
N GLY A 131 1.30 16.21 13.58
CA GLY A 131 2.38 16.72 14.42
C GLY A 131 3.72 15.99 14.25
N LEU A 132 3.81 15.10 13.28
CA LEU A 132 5.09 14.45 12.97
C LEU A 132 5.82 15.14 11.81
#